data_3599ceb297ea8291bbb2abc358fe9b52
#
_entry.id   3599ceb297ea8291bbb2abc358fe9b52
#
_cell.length_a   1.000
_cell.length_b   1.000
_cell.length_c   1.000
_cell.angle_alpha   90.00
_cell.angle_beta   90.00
_cell.angle_gamma   90.00
#
_symmetry.space_group_name_H-M   'P 1'
#
loop_
_entity.id
_entity.type
_entity.pdbx_description
1 polymer ?
#
loop_
_entity_poly.entity_id
_entity_poly.type
_entity_poly.pdbx_seq_one_letter_code
_entity_poly.pdbx_strand_id
1 'polypeptide(L)'
;MEVNFKFKDAAKVDPVRIEQVIAEKPSGGLVENPQFEIAPTTAVGEKNGKFVPIKAYRLVAAVAAADTTIKVEKGSGVAVGDIIAHGKKGVKCTKVDTTPADHDLVTVTLGVEIANDTVLYQAKEASADAAEPIYAPVYVTGNRVPANEGDFPVRLINGANLRKETACVANEVAALLPLITLV
;
A
#
# COMPACT_ATOMS: atom_id res chain seq x y z
N MET A 1 14.09 -37.38 27.32
CA MET A 1 12.92 -36.63 26.75
C MET A 1 13.50 -35.58 25.84
N GLU A 2 13.54 -35.84 24.51
CA GLU A 2 14.01 -34.84 23.54
C GLU A 2 12.88 -33.83 23.30
N VAL A 3 13.13 -32.57 23.63
CA VAL A 3 12.21 -31.47 23.30
C VAL A 3 12.51 -31.04 21.89
N ASN A 4 11.68 -31.47 20.95
CA ASN A 4 11.81 -31.14 19.54
C ASN A 4 11.19 -29.76 19.32
N PHE A 5 11.98 -28.69 19.37
CA PHE A 5 11.55 -27.36 18.97
C PHE A 5 11.39 -27.31 17.44
N LYS A 6 10.17 -27.46 16.92
CA LYS A 6 9.86 -27.10 15.58
C LYS A 6 9.83 -25.56 15.52
N PHE A 7 10.91 -24.97 14.99
CA PHE A 7 10.83 -23.59 14.53
C PHE A 7 9.80 -23.56 13.40
N LYS A 8 8.69 -22.90 13.62
CA LYS A 8 7.82 -22.47 12.51
C LYS A 8 8.71 -21.71 11.53
N ASP A 9 8.46 -21.94 10.22
CA ASP A 9 9.17 -21.31 9.11
C ASP A 9 9.63 -19.90 9.47
N ALA A 10 10.90 -19.60 9.18
CA ALA A 10 11.50 -18.32 9.49
C ALA A 10 10.55 -17.21 9.06
N ALA A 11 10.06 -16.42 10.00
CA ALA A 11 9.15 -15.33 9.72
C ALA A 11 9.78 -14.52 8.58
N LYS A 12 9.02 -14.32 7.49
CA LYS A 12 9.48 -13.54 6.34
C LYS A 12 9.97 -12.21 6.88
N VAL A 13 11.28 -11.97 6.83
CA VAL A 13 11.88 -10.75 7.35
C VAL A 13 11.36 -9.61 6.48
N ASP A 14 10.66 -8.67 7.10
CA ASP A 14 10.22 -7.47 6.38
C ASP A 14 11.44 -6.70 5.86
N PRO A 15 11.43 -6.27 4.60
CA PRO A 15 12.50 -5.43 4.07
C PRO A 15 12.57 -4.12 4.86
N VAL A 16 13.76 -3.54 4.96
CA VAL A 16 13.92 -2.20 5.53
C VAL A 16 13.15 -1.22 4.66
N ARG A 17 12.19 -0.52 5.25
CA ARG A 17 11.30 0.44 4.58
C ARG A 17 11.50 1.88 5.07
N ILE A 18 11.93 2.01 6.31
CA ILE A 18 12.13 3.29 6.99
C ILE A 18 13.61 3.42 7.30
N GLU A 19 14.26 4.42 6.70
CA GLU A 19 15.67 4.73 6.95
C GLU A 19 15.81 5.60 8.22
N GLN A 20 14.94 6.58 8.36
CA GLN A 20 14.95 7.50 9.49
C GLN A 20 13.56 7.99 9.81
N VAL A 21 13.19 8.01 11.07
CA VAL A 21 11.98 8.68 11.57
C VAL A 21 12.36 10.06 12.08
N ILE A 22 11.65 11.08 11.59
CA ILE A 22 11.85 12.48 11.96
C ILE A 22 10.77 12.93 12.94
N ALA A 23 9.51 12.54 12.68
CA ALA A 23 8.38 12.90 13.51
C ALA A 23 7.29 11.83 13.48
N GLU A 24 6.61 11.65 14.60
CA GLU A 24 5.51 10.70 14.75
C GLU A 24 4.40 11.25 15.63
N LYS A 25 3.19 10.72 15.48
CA LYS A 25 2.05 11.05 16.32
C LYS A 25 2.25 10.46 17.72
N PRO A 26 2.26 11.26 18.79
CA PRO A 26 2.30 10.75 20.15
C PRO A 26 1.15 9.74 20.39
N SER A 27 1.46 8.63 21.04
CA SER A 27 0.51 7.52 21.31
C SER A 27 -0.04 6.80 20.08
N GLY A 28 0.46 7.08 18.86
CA GLY A 28 -0.01 6.42 17.65
C GLY A 28 -1.49 6.65 17.34
N GLY A 29 -2.18 5.62 16.86
CA GLY A 29 -3.60 5.66 16.55
C GLY A 29 -4.20 4.28 16.38
N LEU A 30 -5.52 4.23 16.10
CA LEU A 30 -6.22 3.00 15.77
C LEU A 30 -6.54 2.97 14.28
N VAL A 31 -6.12 1.91 13.60
CA VAL A 31 -6.57 1.61 12.23
C VAL A 31 -7.88 0.84 12.32
N GLU A 32 -8.88 1.30 11.57
CA GLU A 32 -10.18 0.62 11.47
C GLU A 32 -9.98 -0.78 10.86
N ASN A 33 -10.54 -1.79 11.50
CA ASN A 33 -10.43 -3.21 11.16
C ASN A 33 -10.13 -3.49 9.67
N PRO A 34 -8.88 -3.63 9.26
CA PRO A 34 -8.53 -3.80 7.86
C PRO A 34 -8.87 -5.22 7.39
N GLN A 35 -9.39 -5.32 6.17
CA GLN A 35 -9.74 -6.60 5.55
C GLN A 35 -8.53 -7.28 4.86
N PHE A 36 -7.38 -6.66 4.88
CA PHE A 36 -6.10 -7.14 4.33
C PHE A 36 -4.97 -6.69 5.23
N GLU A 37 -3.83 -7.39 5.17
CA GLU A 37 -2.66 -7.04 5.95
C GLU A 37 -2.04 -5.73 5.44
N ILE A 38 -1.86 -4.75 6.33
CA ILE A 38 -1.24 -3.47 6.01
C ILE A 38 0.26 -3.56 6.31
N ALA A 39 1.08 -3.36 5.29
CA ALA A 39 2.52 -3.29 5.46
C ALA A 39 2.96 -1.97 6.14
N PRO A 40 4.11 -1.93 6.81
CA PRO A 40 4.71 -0.67 7.25
C PRO A 40 4.89 0.28 6.07
N THR A 41 4.83 1.59 6.32
CA THR A 41 4.90 2.69 5.33
C THR A 41 3.67 2.85 4.43
N THR A 42 2.58 2.14 4.70
CA THR A 42 1.31 2.38 4.00
C THR A 42 0.73 3.72 4.48
N ALA A 43 0.34 4.57 3.53
CA ALA A 43 -0.32 5.83 3.86
C ALA A 43 -1.72 5.59 4.42
N VAL A 44 -2.11 6.41 5.40
CA VAL A 44 -3.44 6.38 6.00
C VAL A 44 -4.07 7.76 6.00
N GLY A 45 -5.38 7.79 5.76
CA GLY A 45 -6.23 8.96 6.00
C GLY A 45 -7.02 8.82 7.29
N GLU A 46 -7.70 9.87 7.69
CA GLU A 46 -8.58 9.86 8.86
C GLU A 46 -10.05 9.78 8.45
N LYS A 47 -10.81 8.92 9.14
CA LYS A 47 -12.25 8.77 8.96
C LYS A 47 -12.89 8.47 10.33
N ASN A 48 -13.83 9.30 10.77
CA ASN A 48 -14.57 9.10 12.01
C ASN A 48 -13.68 8.89 13.26
N GLY A 49 -12.54 9.59 13.33
CA GLY A 49 -11.59 9.48 14.44
C GLY A 49 -10.71 8.23 14.43
N LYS A 50 -10.80 7.41 13.39
CA LYS A 50 -9.92 6.26 13.13
C LYS A 50 -9.12 6.47 11.86
N PHE A 51 -8.07 5.69 11.69
CA PHE A 51 -7.24 5.71 10.49
C PHE A 51 -7.65 4.59 9.54
N VAL A 52 -7.70 4.92 8.26
CA VAL A 52 -8.04 3.99 7.17
C VAL A 52 -6.90 3.96 6.15
N PRO A 53 -6.49 2.77 5.68
CA PRO A 53 -5.39 2.67 4.73
C PRO A 53 -5.79 3.20 3.36
N ILE A 54 -4.84 3.84 2.69
CA ILE A 54 -4.86 4.08 1.25
C ILE A 54 -4.11 2.91 0.65
N LYS A 55 -4.82 1.99 -0.01
CA LYS A 55 -4.18 0.79 -0.58
C LYS A 55 -3.07 1.18 -1.56
N ALA A 56 -1.98 0.47 -1.46
CA ALA A 56 -0.80 0.62 -2.30
C ALA A 56 -0.59 -0.69 -3.08
N TYR A 57 -0.45 -0.58 -4.38
CA TYR A 57 -0.33 -1.73 -5.29
C TYR A 57 1.03 -1.68 -5.98
N ARG A 58 2.02 -2.41 -5.43
CA ARG A 58 3.35 -2.50 -6.05
C ARG A 58 3.28 -3.39 -7.28
N LEU A 59 3.79 -2.90 -8.39
CA LEU A 59 3.93 -3.69 -9.62
C LEU A 59 5.08 -4.70 -9.47
N VAL A 60 4.86 -5.94 -9.90
CA VAL A 60 5.91 -6.97 -10.00
C VAL A 60 6.36 -7.22 -11.42
N ALA A 61 5.85 -6.45 -12.37
CA ALA A 61 6.29 -6.40 -13.76
C ALA A 61 5.99 -5.02 -14.34
N ALA A 62 6.77 -4.59 -15.32
CA ALA A 62 6.49 -3.39 -16.08
C ALA A 62 5.17 -3.53 -16.85
N VAL A 63 4.47 -2.41 -17.04
CA VAL A 63 3.18 -2.31 -17.73
C VAL A 63 3.37 -1.50 -18.99
N ALA A 64 2.97 -2.04 -20.15
CA ALA A 64 2.91 -1.30 -21.39
C ALA A 64 1.59 -0.52 -21.51
N ALA A 65 1.58 0.55 -22.30
CA ALA A 65 0.38 1.37 -22.47
C ALA A 65 -0.84 0.61 -23.03
N ALA A 66 -0.60 -0.46 -23.79
CA ALA A 66 -1.67 -1.29 -24.37
C ALA A 66 -2.14 -2.43 -23.45
N ASP A 67 -1.49 -2.64 -22.29
CA ASP A 67 -1.83 -3.72 -21.39
C ASP A 67 -3.21 -3.51 -20.77
N THR A 68 -3.98 -4.59 -20.75
CA THR A 68 -5.30 -4.64 -20.11
C THR A 68 -5.28 -5.30 -18.74
N THR A 69 -4.13 -5.85 -18.35
CA THR A 69 -3.89 -6.50 -17.07
C THR A 69 -2.55 -6.08 -16.50
N ILE A 70 -2.50 -5.95 -15.18
CA ILE A 70 -1.28 -5.65 -14.43
C ILE A 70 -1.05 -6.73 -13.38
N LYS A 71 0.22 -6.94 -13.01
CA LYS A 71 0.62 -7.85 -11.93
C LYS A 71 1.02 -7.02 -10.73
N VAL A 72 0.34 -7.23 -9.61
CA VAL A 72 0.65 -6.54 -8.36
C VAL A 72 1.11 -7.52 -7.28
N GLU A 73 1.86 -7.03 -6.31
CA GLU A 73 2.36 -7.83 -5.19
C GLU A 73 1.20 -8.53 -4.48
N LYS A 74 1.43 -9.80 -4.11
CA LYS A 74 0.45 -10.65 -3.45
C LYS A 74 0.01 -10.06 -2.11
N GLY A 75 -1.31 -10.11 -1.85
CA GLY A 75 -1.85 -9.65 -0.57
C GLY A 75 -1.99 -8.13 -0.44
N SER A 76 -1.91 -7.40 -1.55
CA SER A 76 -2.08 -5.93 -1.60
C SER A 76 -3.49 -5.45 -1.19
N GLY A 77 -4.43 -6.36 -0.98
CA GLY A 77 -5.82 -6.02 -0.67
C GLY A 77 -6.61 -5.47 -1.85
N VAL A 78 -6.10 -5.64 -3.09
CA VAL A 78 -6.81 -5.22 -4.29
C VAL A 78 -8.14 -5.95 -4.43
N ALA A 79 -9.20 -5.23 -4.78
CA ALA A 79 -10.54 -5.77 -4.94
C ALA A 79 -11.20 -5.26 -6.23
N VAL A 80 -12.15 -6.05 -6.75
CA VAL A 80 -12.97 -5.61 -7.88
C VAL A 80 -13.74 -4.36 -7.48
N GLY A 81 -13.66 -3.34 -8.31
CA GLY A 81 -14.26 -2.04 -8.05
C GLY A 81 -13.30 -0.99 -7.48
N ASP A 82 -12.12 -1.37 -6.99
CA ASP A 82 -11.09 -0.40 -6.61
C ASP A 82 -10.71 0.46 -7.83
N ILE A 83 -10.48 1.72 -7.59
CA ILE A 83 -9.90 2.62 -8.58
C ILE A 83 -8.39 2.62 -8.38
N ILE A 84 -7.66 2.09 -9.36
CA ILE A 84 -6.21 2.02 -9.34
C ILE A 84 -5.66 3.21 -10.11
N ALA A 85 -4.78 3.96 -9.49
CA ALA A 85 -4.24 5.17 -10.09
C ALA A 85 -2.71 5.21 -10.14
N HIS A 86 -2.21 5.84 -11.21
CA HIS A 86 -0.82 6.22 -11.42
C HIS A 86 -0.79 7.66 -11.95
N GLY A 87 0.08 8.50 -11.38
CA GLY A 87 0.04 9.93 -11.65
C GLY A 87 -1.33 10.51 -11.27
N LYS A 88 -1.98 11.15 -12.21
CA LYS A 88 -3.34 11.69 -12.07
C LYS A 88 -4.40 10.88 -12.82
N LYS A 89 -4.06 9.71 -13.31
CA LYS A 89 -4.97 8.83 -14.02
C LYS A 89 -5.42 7.70 -13.13
N GLY A 90 -6.73 7.55 -12.94
CA GLY A 90 -7.36 6.50 -12.14
C GLY A 90 -8.34 5.69 -12.97
N VAL A 91 -8.26 4.37 -12.93
CA VAL A 91 -9.12 3.45 -13.70
C VAL A 91 -9.68 2.38 -12.78
N LYS A 92 -10.94 2.03 -12.99
CA LYS A 92 -11.63 1.02 -12.19
C LYS A 92 -11.12 -0.38 -12.51
N CYS A 93 -10.77 -1.14 -11.49
CA CYS A 93 -10.47 -2.57 -11.57
C CYS A 93 -11.76 -3.35 -11.86
N THR A 94 -11.75 -4.19 -12.91
CA THR A 94 -12.92 -4.97 -13.33
C THR A 94 -12.85 -6.44 -12.92
N LYS A 95 -11.64 -6.99 -12.73
CA LYS A 95 -11.41 -8.37 -12.31
C LYS A 95 -10.13 -8.48 -11.53
N VAL A 96 -10.11 -9.34 -10.53
CA VAL A 96 -8.92 -9.74 -9.77
C VAL A 96 -8.83 -11.26 -9.78
N ASP A 97 -7.65 -11.78 -10.13
CA ASP A 97 -7.33 -13.19 -10.05
C ASP A 97 -6.19 -13.39 -9.05
N THR A 98 -6.50 -14.02 -7.95
CA THR A 98 -5.56 -14.31 -6.85
C THR A 98 -5.00 -15.73 -6.90
N THR A 99 -5.26 -16.48 -7.97
CA THR A 99 -4.79 -17.87 -8.14
C THR A 99 -3.26 -17.97 -8.25
N PRO A 100 -2.53 -17.08 -8.96
CA PRO A 100 -1.07 -17.12 -8.98
C PRO A 100 -0.48 -17.03 -7.57
N ALA A 101 0.58 -17.80 -7.31
CA ALA A 101 1.16 -17.87 -5.96
C ALA A 101 1.99 -16.64 -5.56
N ASP A 102 2.58 -15.96 -6.53
CA ASP A 102 3.58 -14.91 -6.39
C ASP A 102 3.03 -13.50 -6.62
N HIS A 103 1.88 -13.35 -7.27
CA HIS A 103 1.26 -12.06 -7.55
C HIS A 103 -0.27 -12.16 -7.64
N ASP A 104 -0.94 -11.02 -7.62
CA ASP A 104 -2.35 -10.91 -8.01
C ASP A 104 -2.42 -10.30 -9.42
N LEU A 105 -3.24 -10.92 -10.29
CA LEU A 105 -3.46 -10.43 -11.65
C LEU A 105 -4.72 -9.56 -11.66
N VAL A 106 -4.57 -8.30 -12.05
CA VAL A 106 -5.62 -7.29 -11.98
C VAL A 106 -5.97 -6.80 -13.37
N THR A 107 -7.24 -6.89 -13.75
CA THR A 107 -7.74 -6.38 -15.04
C THR A 107 -8.07 -4.90 -14.90
N VAL A 108 -7.19 -4.08 -15.48
CA VAL A 108 -7.28 -2.62 -15.52
C VAL A 108 -6.44 -2.10 -16.68
N THR A 109 -6.94 -1.13 -17.45
CA THR A 109 -6.21 -0.53 -18.58
C THR A 109 -5.80 0.89 -18.23
N LEU A 110 -4.57 1.06 -17.75
CA LEU A 110 -4.05 2.37 -17.37
C LEU A 110 -3.69 3.23 -18.59
N GLY A 111 -3.32 2.60 -19.71
CA GLY A 111 -3.04 3.31 -20.97
C GLY A 111 -1.79 4.20 -20.92
N VAL A 112 -0.84 3.86 -20.05
CA VAL A 112 0.47 4.51 -19.89
C VAL A 112 1.53 3.45 -19.60
N GLU A 113 2.77 3.72 -19.98
CA GLU A 113 3.89 2.87 -19.62
C GLU A 113 4.28 3.11 -18.16
N ILE A 114 4.47 2.03 -17.40
CA ILE A 114 4.83 2.09 -15.99
C ILE A 114 5.95 1.09 -15.72
N ALA A 115 7.00 1.56 -15.07
CA ALA A 115 8.14 0.71 -14.74
C ALA A 115 7.78 -0.35 -13.68
N ASN A 116 8.52 -1.46 -13.68
CA ASN A 116 8.48 -2.44 -12.59
C ASN A 116 8.76 -1.77 -11.24
N ASP A 117 8.29 -2.37 -10.15
CA ASP A 117 8.44 -1.88 -8.76
C ASP A 117 7.76 -0.55 -8.46
N THR A 118 7.09 0.07 -9.44
CA THR A 118 6.28 1.27 -9.19
C THR A 118 5.11 0.93 -8.27
N VAL A 119 4.87 1.78 -7.29
CA VAL A 119 3.70 1.67 -6.39
C VAL A 119 2.57 2.53 -6.92
N LEU A 120 1.46 1.90 -7.24
CA LEU A 120 0.19 2.52 -7.58
C LEU A 120 -0.62 2.77 -6.31
N TYR A 121 -1.66 3.62 -6.38
CA TYR A 121 -2.48 3.92 -5.21
C TYR A 121 -3.98 3.76 -5.49
N GLN A 122 -4.75 3.58 -4.42
CA GLN A 122 -6.20 3.59 -4.48
C GLN A 122 -6.72 5.02 -4.57
N ALA A 123 -7.43 5.33 -5.66
CA ALA A 123 -8.05 6.62 -5.87
C ALA A 123 -9.53 6.62 -5.47
N LYS A 124 -10.07 7.81 -5.24
CA LYS A 124 -11.46 8.05 -4.87
C LYS A 124 -12.43 7.76 -6.03
N GLU A 125 -12.05 8.20 -7.22
CA GLU A 125 -12.87 8.06 -8.42
C GLU A 125 -12.01 7.86 -9.67
N ALA A 126 -12.60 7.29 -10.72
CA ALA A 126 -11.94 7.15 -11.99
C ALA A 126 -11.81 8.52 -12.67
N SER A 127 -10.62 8.83 -13.17
CA SER A 127 -10.33 10.08 -13.85
C SER A 127 -9.22 9.89 -14.88
N ALA A 128 -9.24 10.70 -15.93
CA ALA A 128 -8.17 10.70 -16.92
C ALA A 128 -6.95 11.52 -16.48
N ASP A 129 -7.16 12.56 -15.67
CA ASP A 129 -6.14 13.60 -15.37
C ASP A 129 -6.23 14.25 -13.98
N ALA A 130 -7.17 13.82 -13.14
CA ALA A 130 -7.45 14.43 -11.83
C ALA A 130 -7.67 13.40 -10.70
N ALA A 131 -7.13 12.18 -10.84
CA ALA A 131 -7.26 11.17 -9.80
C ALA A 131 -6.58 11.63 -8.51
N GLU A 132 -7.30 11.49 -7.40
CA GLU A 132 -6.85 11.80 -6.05
C GLU A 132 -6.92 10.53 -5.18
N PRO A 133 -6.07 10.40 -4.15
CA PRO A 133 -6.18 9.31 -3.20
C PRO A 133 -7.58 9.24 -2.58
N ILE A 134 -8.04 8.02 -2.26
CA ILE A 134 -9.38 7.77 -1.70
C ILE A 134 -9.63 8.55 -0.40
N TYR A 135 -8.57 8.84 0.35
CA TYR A 135 -8.56 9.70 1.53
C TYR A 135 -7.39 10.69 1.43
N ALA A 136 -7.52 11.86 2.04
CA ALA A 136 -6.39 12.76 2.22
C ALA A 136 -5.36 12.07 3.15
N PRO A 137 -4.12 11.81 2.71
CA PRO A 137 -3.12 11.16 3.53
C PRO A 137 -2.66 12.10 4.66
N VAL A 138 -2.52 11.55 5.88
CA VAL A 138 -2.05 12.31 7.06
C VAL A 138 -0.82 11.70 7.71
N TYR A 139 -0.67 10.38 7.63
CA TYR A 139 0.45 9.62 8.20
C TYR A 139 0.81 8.44 7.31
N VAL A 140 1.96 7.82 7.59
CA VAL A 140 2.27 6.45 7.17
C VAL A 140 2.36 5.54 8.39
N THR A 141 2.05 4.26 8.22
CA THR A 141 2.14 3.26 9.29
C THR A 141 3.59 2.94 9.61
N GLY A 142 3.94 2.84 10.89
CA GLY A 142 5.28 2.48 11.34
C GLY A 142 5.48 0.99 11.62
N ASN A 143 4.40 0.23 11.69
CA ASN A 143 4.39 -1.21 11.92
C ASN A 143 3.35 -1.89 11.03
N ARG A 144 3.45 -3.21 10.94
CA ARG A 144 2.49 -4.07 10.25
C ARG A 144 1.17 -4.10 11.03
N VAL A 145 0.05 -4.12 10.31
CA VAL A 145 -1.29 -4.27 10.89
C VAL A 145 -1.91 -5.55 10.30
N PRO A 146 -2.29 -6.51 11.15
CA PRO A 146 -2.90 -7.75 10.68
C PRO A 146 -4.30 -7.53 10.12
N ALA A 147 -4.75 -8.43 9.25
CA ALA A 147 -6.09 -8.39 8.68
C ALA A 147 -7.10 -9.03 9.64
N ASN A 148 -8.32 -8.50 9.68
CA ASN A 148 -9.49 -9.09 10.34
C ASN A 148 -9.34 -9.32 11.86
N GLU A 149 -8.47 -8.57 12.54
CA GLU A 149 -8.28 -8.66 13.99
C GLU A 149 -8.98 -7.52 14.76
N GLY A 150 -9.91 -6.83 14.12
CA GLY A 150 -10.59 -5.66 14.69
C GLY A 150 -9.76 -4.38 14.52
N ASP A 151 -10.12 -3.34 15.26
CA ASP A 151 -9.35 -2.10 15.30
C ASP A 151 -7.97 -2.35 15.91
N PHE A 152 -6.92 -1.97 15.21
CA PHE A 152 -5.55 -2.31 15.59
C PHE A 152 -4.70 -1.06 15.91
N PRO A 153 -3.98 -1.06 17.05
CA PRO A 153 -3.10 0.04 17.39
C PRO A 153 -1.90 0.09 16.44
N VAL A 154 -1.61 1.28 15.93
CA VAL A 154 -0.54 1.47 14.96
C VAL A 154 0.31 2.68 15.33
N ARG A 155 1.62 2.55 15.12
CA ARG A 155 2.54 3.67 15.12
C ARG A 155 2.29 4.52 13.86
N LEU A 156 2.10 5.81 14.01
CA LEU A 156 1.80 6.74 12.94
C LEU A 156 2.94 7.74 12.78
N ILE A 157 3.51 7.78 11.59
CA ILE A 157 4.69 8.59 11.25
C ILE A 157 4.25 9.68 10.27
N ASN A 158 4.51 10.92 10.59
CA ASN A 158 4.26 12.08 9.73
C ASN A 158 5.53 12.70 9.16
N GLY A 159 6.72 12.27 9.61
CA GLY A 159 7.99 12.70 9.06
C GLY A 159 9.01 11.57 9.05
N ALA A 160 9.50 11.19 7.88
CA ALA A 160 10.49 10.13 7.73
C ALA A 160 11.18 10.16 6.36
N ASN A 161 12.38 9.59 6.30
CA ASN A 161 13.01 9.13 5.07
C ASN A 161 12.67 7.67 4.85
N LEU A 162 11.97 7.37 3.76
CA LEU A 162 11.53 6.03 3.41
C LEU A 162 12.35 5.53 2.22
N ARG A 163 12.73 4.26 2.26
CA ARG A 163 13.42 3.61 1.16
C ARG A 163 12.47 3.38 -0.01
N LYS A 164 12.73 4.05 -1.13
CA LYS A 164 11.85 4.06 -2.31
C LYS A 164 11.54 2.65 -2.85
N GLU A 165 12.55 1.77 -2.87
CA GLU A 165 12.43 0.42 -3.42
C GLU A 165 11.51 -0.48 -2.60
N THR A 166 11.32 -0.19 -1.32
CA THR A 166 10.57 -1.06 -0.40
C THR A 166 9.37 -0.41 0.26
N ALA A 167 9.25 0.92 0.25
CA ALA A 167 8.13 1.64 0.85
C ALA A 167 6.80 1.27 0.19
N CYS A 168 5.75 1.10 0.98
CA CYS A 168 4.39 0.82 0.53
C CYS A 168 3.57 2.11 0.39
N VAL A 169 4.11 3.10 -0.31
CA VAL A 169 3.44 4.37 -0.59
C VAL A 169 3.80 4.82 -2.01
N ALA A 170 2.79 5.23 -2.78
CA ALA A 170 3.00 5.78 -4.11
C ALA A 170 3.65 7.17 -4.03
N ASN A 171 4.45 7.55 -5.03
CA ASN A 171 5.10 8.86 -5.11
C ASN A 171 4.09 10.00 -4.97
N GLU A 172 2.93 9.89 -5.62
CA GLU A 172 1.87 10.88 -5.62
C GLU A 172 1.25 11.07 -4.23
N VAL A 173 1.12 9.98 -3.48
CA VAL A 173 0.59 10.01 -2.12
C VAL A 173 1.65 10.56 -1.15
N ALA A 174 2.90 10.15 -1.31
CA ALA A 174 4.01 10.67 -0.51
C ALA A 174 4.20 12.19 -0.69
N ALA A 175 4.02 12.70 -1.91
CA ALA A 175 4.10 14.13 -2.21
C ALA A 175 3.06 14.99 -1.47
N LEU A 176 1.96 14.37 -0.98
CA LEU A 176 0.96 15.04 -0.14
C LEU A 176 1.32 15.05 1.35
N LEU A 177 2.39 14.36 1.75
CA LEU A 177 2.91 14.27 3.11
C LEU A 177 4.23 15.06 3.19
N PRO A 178 4.22 16.33 3.62
CA PRO A 178 5.33 17.26 3.39
C PRO A 178 6.65 16.90 4.09
N LEU A 179 6.61 16.02 5.09
CA LEU A 179 7.78 15.55 5.83
C LEU A 179 8.15 14.09 5.52
N ILE A 180 7.50 13.46 4.55
CA ILE A 180 7.83 12.14 4.05
C ILE A 180 8.66 12.30 2.78
N THR A 181 9.86 11.74 2.78
CA THR A 181 10.78 11.74 1.63
C THR A 181 11.06 10.31 1.21
N LEU A 182 10.95 10.03 -0.09
CA LEU A 182 11.39 8.77 -0.69
C LEU A 182 12.85 8.92 -1.12
N VAL A 183 13.74 8.14 -0.55
CA VAL A 183 15.20 8.14 -0.75
C VAL A 183 15.68 6.86 -1.39
#